data_ef907a1268f4892147d774212aaa967d
#
_entry.id   ef907a1268f4892147d774212aaa967d
#
_cell.length_a   1.000
_cell.length_b   1.000
_cell.length_c   1.000
_cell.angle_alpha   90.00
_cell.angle_beta   90.00
_cell.angle_gamma   90.00
#
_symmetry.space_group_name_H-M   'P 1'
#
loop_
_entity.id
_entity.type
_entity.pdbx_description
1 polymer ?
#
loop_
_entity_poly.entity_id
_entity_poly.type
_entity_poly.pdbx_seq_one_letter_code
_entity_poly.pdbx_strand_id
1 'polypeptide(L)'
;YPSVEEEIEILRRAQSGEAVENVFPILEQTVLLLLQKEVREVFVHERIYRYIAELAKATRENEWTELGISTRGTVALTKMAKAAAYLQGRNYVIPADVMDVFEDVAIHRIILNMKAKVGHIRTEELIRRIVEQVRQPSLQKRR
;
A
#
# COMPACT_ATOMS: atom_id res chain seq x y z
N TYR A 1 -3.36 -16.05 -18.40
CA TYR A 1 -3.96 -17.36 -18.19
C TYR A 1 -3.03 -18.45 -18.69
N PRO A 2 -2.94 -19.64 -18.02
CA PRO A 2 -2.12 -20.74 -18.49
C PRO A 2 -2.63 -21.31 -19.82
N SER A 3 -1.75 -21.96 -20.57
CA SER A 3 -2.15 -22.76 -21.73
C SER A 3 -2.96 -23.99 -21.32
N VAL A 4 -3.62 -24.66 -22.27
CA VAL A 4 -4.42 -25.88 -21.98
C VAL A 4 -3.55 -26.98 -21.37
N GLU A 5 -2.33 -27.14 -21.85
CA GLU A 5 -1.37 -28.13 -21.37
C GLU A 5 -0.92 -27.84 -19.92
N GLU A 6 -0.65 -26.56 -19.60
CA GLU A 6 -0.34 -26.13 -18.24
C GLU A 6 -1.52 -26.28 -17.30
N GLU A 7 -2.75 -26.02 -17.77
CA GLU A 7 -3.95 -26.18 -16.96
C GLU A 7 -4.22 -27.67 -16.65
N ILE A 8 -4.00 -28.56 -17.60
CA ILE A 8 -4.05 -30.03 -17.38
C ILE A 8 -3.04 -30.44 -16.31
N GLU A 9 -1.81 -29.90 -16.35
CA GLU A 9 -0.79 -30.19 -15.35
C GLU A 9 -1.19 -29.68 -13.96
N ILE A 10 -1.76 -28.46 -13.87
CA ILE A 10 -2.30 -27.91 -12.62
C ILE A 10 -3.42 -28.80 -12.05
N LEU A 11 -4.33 -29.27 -12.91
CA LEU A 11 -5.42 -30.14 -12.49
C LEU A 11 -4.91 -31.49 -11.97
N ARG A 12 -3.91 -32.08 -12.61
CA ARG A 12 -3.28 -33.32 -12.16
C ARG A 12 -2.64 -33.16 -10.79
N ARG A 13 -1.85 -32.09 -10.58
CA ARG A 13 -1.19 -31.79 -9.30
C ARG A 13 -2.22 -31.49 -8.19
N ALA A 14 -3.31 -30.81 -8.51
CA ALA A 14 -4.37 -30.53 -7.54
C ALA A 14 -5.09 -31.81 -7.06
N GLN A 15 -5.17 -32.85 -7.92
CA GLN A 15 -5.78 -34.12 -7.54
C GLN A 15 -4.83 -35.05 -6.78
N SER A 16 -3.53 -34.97 -7.02
CA SER A 16 -2.53 -35.81 -6.31
C SER A 16 -2.28 -35.39 -4.86
N GLY A 17 -2.73 -34.21 -4.46
CA GLY A 17 -2.46 -33.64 -3.11
C GLY A 17 -1.02 -33.21 -2.88
N GLU A 18 -0.11 -33.51 -3.80
CA GLU A 18 1.34 -33.28 -3.65
C GLU A 18 1.73 -31.80 -3.62
N ALA A 19 0.86 -30.89 -4.11
CA ALA A 19 1.21 -29.49 -4.25
C ALA A 19 1.33 -28.74 -2.90
N VAL A 20 0.72 -29.23 -1.83
CA VAL A 20 0.71 -28.59 -0.50
C VAL A 20 1.68 -29.26 0.46
N GLU A 21 1.93 -30.56 0.30
CA GLU A 21 2.79 -31.34 1.22
C GLU A 21 4.27 -30.96 1.13
N ASN A 22 4.70 -30.32 0.04
CA ASN A 22 6.09 -29.90 -0.19
C ASN A 22 6.38 -28.44 0.16
N VAL A 23 5.45 -27.72 0.80
CA VAL A 23 5.67 -26.34 1.24
C VAL A 23 6.23 -26.32 2.66
N PHE A 24 7.51 -26.02 2.78
CA PHE A 24 8.15 -25.87 4.09
C PHE A 24 8.00 -24.42 4.59
N PRO A 25 7.74 -24.21 5.91
CA PRO A 25 7.70 -22.87 6.46
C PRO A 25 9.09 -22.22 6.38
N ILE A 26 9.17 -21.02 5.84
CA ILE A 26 10.41 -20.22 5.78
C ILE A 26 10.66 -19.50 7.10
N LEU A 27 9.59 -19.16 7.82
CA LEU A 27 9.63 -18.47 9.10
C LEU A 27 8.71 -19.16 10.10
N GLU A 28 9.16 -19.27 11.34
CA GLU A 28 8.29 -19.68 12.44
C GLU A 28 7.30 -18.56 12.80
N GLN A 29 6.12 -18.94 13.26
CA GLN A 29 5.08 -18.00 13.68
C GLN A 29 5.56 -17.02 14.75
N THR A 30 6.37 -17.48 15.68
CA THR A 30 6.97 -16.66 16.75
C THR A 30 7.84 -15.54 16.19
N VAL A 31 8.65 -15.84 15.16
CA VAL A 31 9.50 -14.85 14.47
C VAL A 31 8.64 -13.82 13.75
N LEU A 32 7.59 -14.26 13.03
CA LEU A 32 6.68 -13.35 12.37
C LEU A 32 5.99 -12.38 13.35
N LEU A 33 5.54 -12.87 14.50
CA LEU A 33 4.93 -12.04 15.54
C LEU A 33 5.92 -11.02 16.14
N LEU A 34 7.19 -11.39 16.30
CA LEU A 34 8.25 -10.47 16.73
C LEU A 34 8.48 -9.38 15.69
N LEU A 35 8.62 -9.73 14.41
CA LEU A 35 8.77 -8.76 13.32
C LEU A 35 7.57 -7.78 13.27
N GLN A 36 6.34 -8.28 13.41
CA GLN A 36 5.16 -7.42 13.47
C GLN A 36 5.16 -6.47 14.67
N LYS A 37 5.71 -6.89 15.81
CA LYS A 37 5.90 -6.03 16.98
C LYS A 37 6.92 -4.94 16.70
N GLU A 38 8.07 -5.28 16.14
CA GLU A 38 9.12 -4.32 15.78
C GLU A 38 8.63 -3.28 14.77
N VAL A 39 7.88 -3.70 13.75
CA VAL A 39 7.24 -2.76 12.79
C VAL A 39 6.32 -1.77 13.50
N ARG A 40 5.61 -2.17 14.55
CA ARG A 40 4.74 -1.23 15.30
C ARG A 40 5.54 -0.15 16.03
N GLU A 41 6.77 -0.44 16.44
CA GLU A 41 7.66 0.50 17.13
C GLU A 41 8.38 1.48 16.19
N VAL A 42 8.32 1.29 14.86
CA VAL A 42 8.90 2.22 13.89
C VAL A 42 8.32 3.61 14.09
N PHE A 43 9.19 4.59 14.27
CA PHE A 43 8.82 5.96 14.58
C PHE A 43 8.22 6.68 13.36
N VAL A 44 7.15 7.44 13.59
CA VAL A 44 6.53 8.30 12.57
C VAL A 44 6.50 9.74 13.08
N HIS A 45 7.22 10.62 12.40
CA HIS A 45 7.24 12.03 12.75
C HIS A 45 5.90 12.70 12.43
N GLU A 46 5.49 13.71 13.20
CA GLU A 46 4.23 14.46 13.04
C GLU A 46 4.04 15.01 11.60
N ARG A 47 5.13 15.42 10.95
CA ARG A 47 5.10 15.88 9.55
C ARG A 47 4.72 14.77 8.57
N ILE A 48 5.05 13.52 8.87
CA ILE A 48 4.66 12.37 8.05
C ILE A 48 3.17 12.08 8.27
N TYR A 49 2.67 12.13 9.51
CA TYR A 49 1.23 12.00 9.77
C TYR A 49 0.42 13.06 9.02
N ARG A 50 0.90 14.31 9.05
CA ARG A 50 0.28 15.41 8.28
C ARG A 50 0.29 15.12 6.78
N TYR A 51 1.41 14.68 6.23
CA TYR A 51 1.55 14.34 4.83
C TYR A 51 0.58 13.22 4.40
N ILE A 52 0.47 12.17 5.19
CA ILE A 52 -0.50 11.07 4.97
C ILE A 52 -1.94 11.60 5.00
N ALA A 53 -2.26 12.49 5.95
CA ALA A 53 -3.57 13.11 6.05
C ALA A 53 -3.88 14.03 4.87
N GLU A 54 -2.91 14.80 4.38
CA GLU A 54 -3.03 15.66 3.20
C GLU A 54 -3.24 14.83 1.92
N LEU A 55 -2.52 13.72 1.73
CA LEU A 55 -2.76 12.78 0.64
C LEU A 55 -4.19 12.23 0.69
N ALA A 56 -4.64 11.76 1.84
CA ALA A 56 -6.00 11.24 1.99
C ALA A 56 -7.07 12.32 1.75
N LYS A 57 -6.85 13.54 2.24
CA LYS A 57 -7.71 14.70 1.97
C LYS A 57 -7.79 14.98 0.47
N ALA A 58 -6.65 15.03 -0.21
CA ALA A 58 -6.58 15.27 -1.65
C ALA A 58 -7.36 14.21 -2.46
N THR A 59 -7.39 12.94 -2.01
CA THR A 59 -8.24 11.92 -2.65
C THR A 59 -9.73 12.19 -2.49
N ARG A 60 -10.17 12.79 -1.36
CA ARG A 60 -11.59 13.06 -1.04
C ARG A 60 -12.12 14.31 -1.72
N GLU A 61 -11.28 15.32 -1.87
CA GLU A 61 -11.64 16.64 -2.41
C GLU A 61 -11.35 16.76 -3.91
N ASN A 62 -10.93 15.67 -4.57
CA ASN A 62 -10.65 15.68 -6.00
C ASN A 62 -11.93 15.70 -6.83
N GLU A 63 -11.96 16.49 -7.88
CA GLU A 63 -13.11 16.66 -8.77
C GLU A 63 -13.55 15.39 -9.53
N TRP A 64 -12.69 14.36 -9.60
CA TRP A 64 -12.96 13.08 -10.26
C TRP A 64 -13.30 11.96 -9.29
N THR A 65 -13.35 12.26 -8.00
CA THR A 65 -13.58 11.26 -6.94
C THR A 65 -15.02 11.36 -6.43
N GLU A 66 -15.70 10.23 -6.37
CA GLU A 66 -16.96 10.07 -5.63
C GLU A 66 -16.67 9.69 -4.18
N LEU A 67 -15.72 8.76 -3.97
CA LEU A 67 -15.29 8.32 -2.66
C LEU A 67 -13.76 8.21 -2.62
N GLY A 68 -13.12 9.01 -1.76
CA GLY A 68 -11.68 8.95 -1.50
C GLY A 68 -11.33 7.99 -0.36
N ILE A 69 -10.05 7.98 0.04
CA ILE A 69 -9.54 7.10 1.09
C ILE A 69 -10.20 7.43 2.44
N SER A 70 -10.80 6.43 3.08
CA SER A 70 -11.36 6.54 4.43
C SER A 70 -10.28 6.66 5.51
N THR A 71 -10.66 7.07 6.73
CA THR A 71 -9.76 7.07 7.89
C THR A 71 -9.13 5.70 8.16
N ARG A 72 -9.86 4.61 7.91
CA ARG A 72 -9.32 3.25 7.99
C ARG A 72 -8.22 3.03 6.95
N GLY A 73 -8.38 3.57 5.73
CA GLY A 73 -7.35 3.54 4.69
C GLY A 73 -6.11 4.36 5.09
N THR A 74 -6.28 5.51 5.73
CA THR A 74 -5.18 6.33 6.25
C THR A 74 -4.36 5.58 7.31
N VAL A 75 -5.04 4.85 8.20
CA VAL A 75 -4.38 3.97 9.19
C VAL A 75 -3.63 2.83 8.50
N ALA A 76 -4.22 2.22 7.46
CA ALA A 76 -3.55 1.18 6.68
C ALA A 76 -2.29 1.72 5.99
N LEU A 77 -2.37 2.90 5.37
CA LEU A 77 -1.22 3.56 4.73
C LEU A 77 -0.08 3.80 5.74
N THR A 78 -0.40 4.28 6.94
CA THR A 78 0.60 4.46 8.00
C THR A 78 1.29 3.15 8.38
N LYS A 79 0.52 2.06 8.52
CA LYS A 79 1.08 0.73 8.85
C LYS A 79 1.97 0.20 7.73
N MET A 80 1.57 0.36 6.48
CA MET A 80 2.35 -0.06 5.32
C MET A 80 3.64 0.75 5.19
N ALA A 81 3.60 2.07 5.40
CA ALA A 81 4.80 2.92 5.39
C ALA A 81 5.79 2.53 6.52
N LYS A 82 5.30 2.15 7.72
CA LYS A 82 6.16 1.60 8.77
C LYS A 82 6.82 0.29 8.35
N ALA A 83 6.07 -0.61 7.72
CA ALA A 83 6.61 -1.87 7.23
C ALA A 83 7.65 -1.64 6.12
N ALA A 84 7.41 -0.72 5.19
CA ALA A 84 8.35 -0.35 4.14
C ALA A 84 9.66 0.19 4.74
N ALA A 85 9.59 1.12 5.71
CA ALA A 85 10.75 1.63 6.42
C ALA A 85 11.55 0.53 7.13
N TYR A 86 10.85 -0.39 7.82
CA TYR A 86 11.46 -1.50 8.52
C TYR A 86 12.19 -2.46 7.56
N LEU A 87 11.58 -2.80 6.44
CA LEU A 87 12.22 -3.65 5.42
C LEU A 87 13.45 -3.01 4.79
N GLN A 88 13.55 -1.67 4.82
CA GLN A 88 14.74 -0.92 4.43
C GLN A 88 15.77 -0.76 5.58
N GLY A 89 15.60 -1.48 6.69
CA GLY A 89 16.49 -1.44 7.85
C GLY A 89 16.41 -0.15 8.68
N ARG A 90 15.31 0.61 8.57
CA ARG A 90 15.12 1.86 9.30
C ARG A 90 14.08 1.73 10.41
N ASN A 91 14.31 2.43 11.52
CA ASN A 91 13.38 2.52 12.64
C ASN A 91 12.54 3.82 12.63
N TYR A 92 12.50 4.52 11.49
CA TYR A 92 11.68 5.70 11.26
C TYR A 92 11.20 5.79 9.81
N VAL A 93 10.02 6.38 9.62
CA VAL A 93 9.38 6.58 8.31
C VAL A 93 9.86 7.88 7.66
N ILE A 94 10.16 7.81 6.36
CA ILE A 94 10.42 8.98 5.51
C ILE A 94 9.30 9.16 4.45
N PRO A 95 9.19 10.32 3.77
CA PRO A 95 8.17 10.52 2.75
C PRO A 95 8.18 9.47 1.63
N ALA A 96 9.37 8.99 1.25
CA ALA A 96 9.51 7.96 0.21
C ALA A 96 8.76 6.66 0.59
N ASP A 97 8.82 6.22 1.86
CA ASP A 97 8.10 5.01 2.30
C ASP A 97 6.58 5.13 2.15
N VAL A 98 6.06 6.35 2.34
CA VAL A 98 4.63 6.61 2.13
C VAL A 98 4.29 6.54 0.65
N MET A 99 5.16 7.11 -0.20
CA MET A 99 4.98 7.12 -1.66
C MET A 99 5.01 5.72 -2.24
N ASP A 100 5.98 4.90 -1.83
CA ASP A 100 6.19 3.54 -2.34
C ASP A 100 4.97 2.64 -2.12
N VAL A 101 4.17 2.88 -1.07
CA VAL A 101 3.00 2.06 -0.74
C VAL A 101 1.66 2.77 -0.98
N PHE A 102 1.66 4.05 -1.38
CA PHE A 102 0.44 4.84 -1.48
C PHE A 102 -0.51 4.30 -2.56
N GLU A 103 0.01 4.01 -3.75
CA GLU A 103 -0.80 3.49 -4.85
C GLU A 103 -1.46 2.16 -4.47
N ASP A 104 -0.70 1.21 -3.93
CA ASP A 104 -1.21 -0.12 -3.54
C ASP A 104 -2.31 -0.04 -2.48
N VAL A 105 -2.18 0.91 -1.54
CA VAL A 105 -3.18 1.12 -0.49
C VAL A 105 -4.39 1.89 -1.02
N ALA A 106 -4.21 2.80 -1.97
CA ALA A 106 -5.24 3.75 -2.42
C ALA A 106 -6.12 3.21 -3.54
N ILE A 107 -5.54 2.49 -4.51
CA ILE A 107 -6.18 2.17 -5.80
C ILE A 107 -7.52 1.44 -5.65
N HIS A 108 -7.62 0.51 -4.71
CA HIS A 108 -8.83 -0.28 -4.46
C HIS A 108 -9.79 0.37 -3.43
N ARG A 109 -9.52 1.60 -3.00
CA ARG A 109 -10.30 2.38 -2.03
C ARG A 109 -10.89 3.67 -2.59
N ILE A 110 -10.47 4.05 -3.79
CA ILE A 110 -10.97 5.23 -4.48
C ILE A 110 -12.06 4.80 -5.46
N ILE A 111 -13.21 5.47 -5.39
CA ILE A 111 -14.29 5.31 -6.37
C ILE A 111 -14.33 6.57 -7.22
N LEU A 112 -14.16 6.40 -8.52
CA LEU A 112 -14.26 7.49 -9.49
C LEU A 112 -15.72 7.86 -9.75
N ASN A 113 -16.01 9.15 -9.85
CA ASN A 113 -17.32 9.65 -10.19
C ASN A 113 -17.63 9.54 -11.70
N MET A 114 -18.86 9.88 -12.08
CA MET A 114 -19.32 9.77 -13.47
C MET A 114 -18.52 10.66 -14.43
N LYS A 115 -18.08 11.85 -13.99
CA LYS A 115 -17.25 12.76 -14.79
C LYS A 115 -15.92 12.10 -15.17
N ALA A 116 -15.27 11.42 -14.22
CA ALA A 116 -14.03 10.70 -14.46
C ALA A 116 -14.24 9.51 -15.43
N LYS A 117 -15.34 8.77 -15.27
CA LYS A 117 -15.67 7.63 -16.14
C LYS A 117 -15.90 8.07 -17.58
N VAL A 118 -16.66 9.15 -17.80
CA VAL A 118 -16.88 9.71 -19.14
C VAL A 118 -15.59 10.26 -19.74
N GLY A 119 -14.71 10.85 -18.91
CA GLY A 119 -13.40 11.33 -19.32
C GLY A 119 -12.33 10.25 -19.48
N HIS A 120 -12.70 8.96 -19.30
CA HIS A 120 -11.76 7.82 -19.35
C HIS A 120 -10.55 7.95 -18.41
N ILE A 121 -10.71 8.68 -17.29
CA ILE A 121 -9.68 8.83 -16.28
C ILE A 121 -9.51 7.51 -15.52
N ARG A 122 -8.27 7.05 -15.38
CA ARG A 122 -7.95 5.85 -14.61
C ARG A 122 -7.57 6.23 -13.18
N THR A 123 -7.83 5.31 -12.23
CA THR A 123 -7.52 5.55 -10.81
C THR A 123 -6.02 5.76 -10.59
N GLU A 124 -5.16 5.04 -11.31
CA GLU A 124 -3.71 5.19 -11.25
C GLU A 124 -3.25 6.59 -11.69
N GLU A 125 -3.88 7.13 -12.73
CA GLU A 125 -3.60 8.49 -13.21
C GLU A 125 -4.01 9.54 -12.18
N LEU A 126 -5.18 9.36 -11.57
CA LEU A 126 -5.65 10.22 -10.47
C LEU A 126 -4.67 10.20 -9.29
N ILE A 127 -4.24 9.01 -8.85
CA ILE A 127 -3.28 8.84 -7.75
C ILE A 127 -1.98 9.57 -8.06
N ARG A 128 -1.43 9.40 -9.26
CA ARG A 128 -0.18 10.07 -9.68
C ARG A 128 -0.31 11.59 -9.60
N ARG A 129 -1.40 12.16 -10.11
CA ARG A 129 -1.67 13.61 -10.03
C ARG A 129 -1.77 14.11 -8.59
N ILE A 130 -2.43 13.36 -7.71
CA ILE A 130 -2.54 13.70 -6.29
C ILE A 130 -1.17 13.72 -5.63
N VAL A 131 -0.35 12.73 -5.91
CA VAL A 131 1.02 12.63 -5.38
C VAL A 131 1.88 13.82 -5.83
N GLU A 132 1.76 14.26 -7.08
CA GLU A 132 2.48 15.42 -7.62
C GLU A 132 2.03 16.75 -6.99
N GLN A 133 0.75 16.86 -6.63
CA GLN A 133 0.16 18.06 -6.05
C GLN A 133 0.46 18.24 -4.56
N VAL A 134 0.54 17.14 -3.81
CA VAL A 134 0.76 17.19 -2.36
C VAL A 134 2.25 17.29 -2.05
N ARG A 135 2.63 18.42 -1.46
CA ARG A 135 4.04 18.70 -1.15
C ARG A 135 4.61 17.75 -0.12
N GLN A 136 5.70 17.09 -0.47
CA GLN A 136 6.43 16.25 0.47
C GLN A 136 7.06 17.08 1.61
N PRO A 137 6.99 16.63 2.86
CA PRO A 137 7.59 17.32 3.98
C PRO A 137 9.12 17.21 3.95
N SER A 138 9.81 18.32 4.21
CA SER A 138 11.24 18.29 4.52
C SER A 138 11.44 17.81 5.96
N LEU A 139 12.21 16.74 6.14
CA LEU A 139 12.58 16.21 7.46
C LEU A 139 13.90 16.84 7.99
N GLN A 140 14.48 17.82 7.29
CA GLN A 140 15.69 18.50 7.78
C GLN A 140 15.38 19.21 9.11
N LYS A 141 16.23 18.94 10.13
CA LYS A 141 16.24 19.72 11.37
C LYS A 141 16.48 21.21 10.99
N ARG A 142 15.55 22.10 11.36
CA ARG A 142 15.96 23.49 11.54
C ARG A 142 17.04 23.48 12.61
N ARG A 143 18.26 23.92 12.26
CA ARG A 143 19.31 24.26 13.20
C ARG A 143 18.84 25.36 14.15
#